data_99778f09f77eaf5c4ead4a0e754a1ce7
#
_entry.id   99778f09f77eaf5c4ead4a0e754a1ce7
#
_cell.length_a   1.000
_cell.length_b   1.000
_cell.length_c   1.000
_cell.angle_alpha   90.00
_cell.angle_beta   90.00
_cell.angle_gamma   90.00
#
_symmetry.space_group_name_H-M   'P 1'
#
loop_
_entity.id
_entity.type
_entity.pdbx_description
1 polymer ?
#
loop_
_entity_poly.entity_id
_entity_poly.type
_entity_poly.pdbx_seq_one_letter_code
_entity_poly.pdbx_strand_id
1 'polypeptide(L)'
;EVMAADGSDLCALYFIAEDYDKDITFMPGTYTISDSQEYMTVLASVGVVGQSIYPSFYGFMSEDGRGIVTPLYFMVGGTVEVENRNGKLYIEVNAVNSYNVPIHIVFDGTKKTSGVENVTTENGASKRIENGQLLINRNGNTYNVLGAQIQ
;
A
#
# COMPACT_ATOMS: atom_id res chain seq x y z
N GLU A 1 -1.07 2.35 9.00
CA GLU A 1 -0.29 2.92 7.89
C GLU A 1 -0.07 1.85 6.83
N VAL A 2 -0.33 2.15 5.58
CA VAL A 2 -0.17 1.25 4.44
C VAL A 2 0.70 1.95 3.40
N MET A 3 1.72 1.25 2.92
CA MET A 3 2.67 1.76 1.92
C MET A 3 2.65 0.90 0.67
N ALA A 4 2.91 1.50 -0.49
CA ALA A 4 3.16 0.76 -1.72
C ALA A 4 4.39 -0.15 -1.60
N ALA A 5 4.47 -1.18 -2.43
CA ALA A 5 5.56 -2.16 -2.39
C ALA A 5 6.93 -1.55 -2.70
N ASP A 6 6.96 -0.49 -3.51
CA ASP A 6 8.17 0.29 -3.83
C ASP A 6 8.42 1.43 -2.82
N GLY A 7 7.52 1.60 -1.83
CA GLY A 7 7.60 2.63 -0.81
C GLY A 7 7.28 4.04 -1.29
N SER A 8 6.76 4.20 -2.52
CA SER A 8 6.45 5.53 -3.09
C SER A 8 5.16 6.12 -2.55
N ASP A 9 4.15 5.27 -2.31
CA ASP A 9 2.82 5.68 -1.88
C ASP A 9 2.59 5.37 -0.41
N LEU A 10 1.94 6.29 0.29
CA LEU A 10 1.60 6.18 1.70
C LEU A 10 0.12 6.48 1.93
N CYS A 11 -0.58 5.54 2.56
CA CYS A 11 -1.93 5.77 3.09
C CYS A 11 -1.89 5.62 4.61
N ALA A 12 -2.23 6.69 5.32
CA ALA A 12 -2.34 6.70 6.76
C ALA A 12 -3.83 6.74 7.16
N LEU A 13 -4.26 5.81 7.99
CA LEU A 13 -5.62 5.69 8.49
C LEU A 13 -5.58 5.57 10.03
N TYR A 14 -6.46 6.29 10.70
CA TYR A 14 -6.58 6.23 12.15
C TYR A 14 -7.92 5.57 12.54
N PHE A 15 -7.85 4.31 12.96
CA PHE A 15 -9.01 3.52 13.34
C PHE A 15 -9.38 3.73 14.80
N ILE A 16 -10.66 3.88 15.08
CA ILE A 16 -11.24 3.89 16.42
C ILE A 16 -11.79 2.48 16.69
N ALA A 17 -11.15 1.77 17.61
CA ALA A 17 -11.52 0.42 18.02
C ALA A 17 -11.89 0.40 19.52
N GLU A 18 -12.77 -0.53 19.90
CA GLU A 18 -13.26 -0.66 21.27
C GLU A 18 -12.21 -1.23 22.24
N ASP A 19 -11.34 -2.12 21.77
CA ASP A 19 -10.33 -2.76 22.58
C ASP A 19 -8.91 -2.51 22.05
N TYR A 20 -8.08 -2.01 22.91
CA TYR A 20 -6.66 -1.82 22.69
C TYR A 20 -5.90 -3.08 23.13
N ASP A 21 -6.18 -4.22 22.50
CA ASP A 21 -5.37 -5.41 22.75
C ASP A 21 -4.07 -5.33 21.94
N LYS A 22 -2.98 -5.82 22.56
CA LYS A 22 -1.61 -5.67 22.02
C LYS A 22 -1.35 -6.46 20.74
N ASP A 23 -2.24 -7.36 20.40
CA ASP A 23 -2.24 -8.13 19.15
C ASP A 23 -3.28 -7.54 18.20
N ILE A 24 -3.02 -6.32 17.71
CA ILE A 24 -3.93 -5.61 16.78
C ILE A 24 -4.12 -6.45 15.51
N THR A 25 -5.05 -7.35 15.58
CA THR A 25 -5.70 -7.91 14.40
C THR A 25 -6.75 -6.89 14.00
N PHE A 26 -6.58 -6.21 12.87
CA PHE A 26 -7.62 -5.33 12.33
C PHE A 26 -8.94 -6.09 12.29
N MET A 27 -9.95 -5.59 12.99
CA MET A 27 -11.28 -6.18 12.96
C MET A 27 -11.87 -6.02 11.56
N PRO A 28 -12.26 -7.11 10.90
CA PRO A 28 -12.95 -7.02 9.62
C PRO A 28 -14.28 -6.26 9.76
N GLY A 29 -14.61 -5.48 8.76
CA GLY A 29 -15.85 -4.73 8.71
C GLY A 29 -15.73 -3.44 7.91
N THR A 30 -16.84 -2.70 7.85
CA THR A 30 -16.90 -1.41 7.18
C THR A 30 -16.81 -0.30 8.22
N TYR A 31 -15.82 0.54 8.07
CA TYR A 31 -15.58 1.73 8.92
C TYR A 31 -16.04 2.98 8.18
N THR A 32 -16.67 3.89 8.88
CA THR A 32 -17.04 5.20 8.32
C THR A 32 -15.94 6.22 8.58
N ILE A 33 -15.53 6.96 7.55
CA ILE A 33 -14.61 8.10 7.74
C ILE A 33 -15.40 9.29 8.21
N SER A 34 -15.19 9.73 9.47
CA SER A 34 -15.90 10.86 10.07
C SER A 34 -15.07 11.49 11.21
N ASP A 35 -15.50 12.63 11.71
CA ASP A 35 -14.95 13.29 12.90
C ASP A 35 -15.48 12.70 14.22
N SER A 36 -16.40 11.74 14.15
CA SER A 36 -16.89 10.98 15.29
C SER A 36 -15.78 10.09 15.85
N GLN A 37 -15.76 9.93 17.18
CA GLN A 37 -14.89 8.98 17.87
C GLN A 37 -15.64 7.70 18.26
N GLU A 38 -16.65 7.35 17.49
CA GLU A 38 -17.44 6.15 17.72
C GLU A 38 -16.72 4.90 17.20
N TYR A 39 -17.11 3.75 17.72
CA TYR A 39 -16.62 2.47 17.27
C TYR A 39 -16.90 2.24 15.76
N MET A 40 -16.01 1.54 15.05
CA MET A 40 -16.05 1.34 13.60
C MET A 40 -15.95 2.65 12.80
N THR A 41 -15.15 3.57 13.30
CA THR A 41 -14.84 4.83 12.61
C THR A 41 -13.36 4.89 12.24
N VAL A 42 -13.07 5.47 11.10
CA VAL A 42 -11.76 6.02 10.75
C VAL A 42 -11.83 7.53 10.91
N LEU A 43 -10.98 8.09 11.76
CA LEU A 43 -11.03 9.51 12.07
C LEU A 43 -10.71 10.35 10.84
N ALA A 44 -11.63 11.23 10.45
CA ALA A 44 -11.44 12.16 9.36
C ALA A 44 -10.26 13.11 9.63
N SER A 45 -9.51 13.45 8.60
CA SER A 45 -8.38 14.36 8.74
C SER A 45 -8.86 15.82 8.82
N VAL A 46 -8.27 16.58 9.74
CA VAL A 46 -8.40 18.04 9.80
C VAL A 46 -7.27 18.77 9.05
N GLY A 47 -6.39 18.00 8.39
CA GLY A 47 -5.28 18.55 7.63
C GLY A 47 -4.00 18.74 8.43
N VAL A 48 -3.25 19.81 8.15
CA VAL A 48 -2.01 20.14 8.84
C VAL A 48 -2.28 21.21 9.88
N VAL A 49 -1.93 20.94 11.13
CA VAL A 49 -2.02 21.92 12.22
C VAL A 49 -0.64 22.10 12.83
N GLY A 50 -0.07 23.28 12.65
CA GLY A 50 1.32 23.57 13.04
C GLY A 50 2.31 22.73 12.22
N GLN A 51 3.07 21.86 12.88
CA GLN A 51 4.01 20.93 12.25
C GLN A 51 3.50 19.49 12.19
N SER A 52 2.26 19.25 12.63
CA SER A 52 1.68 17.91 12.68
C SER A 52 0.73 17.69 11.51
N ILE A 53 0.89 16.55 10.85
CA ILE A 53 -0.04 16.04 9.85
C ILE A 53 -1.04 15.14 10.59
N TYR A 54 -2.33 15.44 10.47
CA TYR A 54 -3.36 14.61 11.07
C TYR A 54 -3.63 13.39 10.20
N PRO A 55 -3.84 12.20 10.82
CA PRO A 55 -4.04 10.95 10.10
C PRO A 55 -5.29 10.96 9.21
N SER A 56 -5.40 9.91 8.43
CA SER A 56 -6.38 9.70 7.36
C SER A 56 -6.10 10.59 6.15
N PHE A 57 -4.95 10.33 5.56
CA PHE A 57 -4.52 10.95 4.31
C PHE A 57 -3.85 9.94 3.38
N TYR A 58 -3.80 10.31 2.11
CA TYR A 58 -2.96 9.68 1.10
C TYR A 58 -1.89 10.68 0.64
N GLY A 59 -0.70 10.19 0.38
CA GLY A 59 0.43 11.01 -0.05
C GLY A 59 1.54 10.18 -0.65
N PHE A 60 2.66 10.84 -0.92
CA PHE A 60 3.83 10.21 -1.51
C PHE A 60 5.01 10.33 -0.55
N MET A 61 5.86 9.32 -0.55
CA MET A 61 7.15 9.38 0.13
C MET A 61 8.18 10.11 -0.74
N SER A 62 9.12 10.79 -0.12
CA SER A 62 10.28 11.32 -0.81
C SER A 62 11.16 10.18 -1.35
N GLU A 63 11.91 10.42 -2.44
CA GLU A 63 12.77 9.42 -3.07
C GLU A 63 13.79 8.79 -2.09
N ASP A 64 14.20 9.52 -1.07
CA ASP A 64 15.10 9.03 -0.01
C ASP A 64 14.37 8.31 1.13
N GLY A 65 13.03 8.19 1.06
CA GLY A 65 12.19 7.52 2.06
C GLY A 65 12.14 8.20 3.44
N ARG A 66 12.61 9.44 3.55
CA ARG A 66 12.75 10.14 4.84
C ARG A 66 11.64 11.12 5.16
N GLY A 67 10.77 11.38 4.21
CA GLY A 67 9.70 12.36 4.39
C GLY A 67 8.52 12.13 3.47
N ILE A 68 7.44 12.83 3.76
CA ILE A 68 6.24 12.85 2.93
C ILE A 68 6.31 14.11 2.07
N VAL A 69 6.09 13.95 0.78
CA VAL A 69 6.06 15.08 -0.17
C VAL A 69 4.64 15.54 -0.42
N THR A 70 4.48 16.81 -0.68
CA THR A 70 3.20 17.39 -1.12
C THR A 70 2.99 17.11 -2.62
N PRO A 71 1.72 16.96 -3.08
CA PRO A 71 0.49 17.21 -2.33
C PRO A 71 0.07 16.05 -1.42
N LEU A 72 -0.63 16.39 -0.30
CA LEU A 72 -1.31 15.44 0.55
C LEU A 72 -2.82 15.50 0.29
N TYR A 73 -3.45 14.36 0.26
CA TYR A 73 -4.89 14.21 0.01
C TYR A 73 -5.58 13.77 1.30
N PHE A 74 -6.10 14.74 2.05
CA PHE A 74 -6.75 14.49 3.33
C PHE A 74 -8.15 13.92 3.14
N MET A 75 -8.45 12.83 3.82
CA MET A 75 -9.74 12.14 3.76
C MET A 75 -10.68 12.74 4.80
N VAL A 76 -11.82 13.26 4.36
CA VAL A 76 -12.81 13.92 5.24
C VAL A 76 -14.14 13.18 5.32
N GLY A 77 -14.32 12.13 4.52
CA GLY A 77 -15.53 11.30 4.52
C GLY A 77 -15.39 10.09 3.62
N GLY A 78 -16.34 9.18 3.71
CA GLY A 78 -16.36 7.94 2.94
C GLY A 78 -16.34 6.69 3.82
N THR A 79 -15.86 5.59 3.28
CA THR A 79 -15.80 4.29 3.95
C THR A 79 -14.46 3.59 3.75
N VAL A 80 -14.11 2.74 4.71
CA VAL A 80 -12.96 1.84 4.64
C VAL A 80 -13.47 0.43 4.91
N GLU A 81 -13.34 -0.46 3.96
CA GLU A 81 -13.61 -1.89 4.14
C GLU A 81 -12.34 -2.62 4.55
N VAL A 82 -12.44 -3.40 5.61
CA VAL A 82 -11.36 -4.23 6.12
C VAL A 82 -11.80 -5.69 6.08
N GLU A 83 -11.04 -6.54 5.43
CA GLU A 83 -11.31 -7.96 5.34
C GLU A 83 -10.05 -8.79 5.69
N ASN A 84 -10.28 -10.00 6.15
CA ASN A 84 -9.25 -11.03 6.23
C ASN A 84 -9.46 -12.01 5.08
N ARG A 85 -8.61 -11.95 4.08
CA ARG A 85 -8.62 -12.84 2.92
C ARG A 85 -7.53 -13.89 3.05
N ASN A 86 -7.91 -15.12 3.41
CA ASN A 86 -6.97 -16.24 3.60
C ASN A 86 -5.82 -15.93 4.60
N GLY A 87 -6.14 -15.28 5.71
CA GLY A 87 -5.15 -14.88 6.71
C GLY A 87 -4.31 -13.65 6.34
N LYS A 88 -4.68 -12.95 5.28
CA LYS A 88 -4.04 -11.72 4.81
C LYS A 88 -4.99 -10.54 4.89
N LEU A 89 -4.45 -9.39 5.25
CA LEU A 89 -5.19 -8.15 5.34
C LEU A 89 -5.55 -7.64 3.95
N TYR A 90 -6.81 -7.30 3.75
CA TYR A 90 -7.31 -6.54 2.62
C TYR A 90 -7.97 -5.26 3.13
N ILE A 91 -7.63 -4.12 2.54
CA ILE A 91 -8.26 -2.83 2.86
C ILE A 91 -8.66 -2.16 1.56
N GLU A 92 -9.90 -1.72 1.49
CA GLU A 92 -10.40 -0.88 0.40
C GLU A 92 -10.92 0.43 0.96
N VAL A 93 -10.36 1.54 0.49
CA VAL A 93 -10.72 2.90 0.89
C VAL A 93 -11.52 3.55 -0.23
N ASN A 94 -12.73 3.97 0.07
CA ASN A 94 -13.59 4.78 -0.78
C ASN A 94 -13.86 6.10 -0.07
N ALA A 95 -12.98 7.07 -0.24
CA ALA A 95 -13.00 8.34 0.48
C ALA A 95 -13.24 9.53 -0.43
N VAL A 96 -13.48 10.67 0.18
CA VAL A 96 -13.47 11.98 -0.47
C VAL A 96 -12.59 12.95 0.32
N ASN A 97 -11.94 13.86 -0.39
CA ASN A 97 -11.20 14.93 0.24
C ASN A 97 -12.07 16.18 0.50
N SER A 98 -11.51 17.21 1.12
CA SER A 98 -12.20 18.48 1.44
C SER A 98 -12.72 19.25 0.20
N TYR A 99 -12.26 18.89 -1.00
CA TYR A 99 -12.73 19.45 -2.27
C TYR A 99 -13.74 18.52 -2.98
N ASN A 100 -14.24 17.50 -2.28
CA ASN A 100 -15.15 16.48 -2.80
C ASN A 100 -14.55 15.68 -3.98
N VAL A 101 -13.23 15.55 -4.03
CA VAL A 101 -12.54 14.70 -5.01
C VAL A 101 -12.47 13.28 -4.44
N PRO A 102 -12.91 12.25 -5.21
CA PRO A 102 -12.88 10.88 -4.76
C PRO A 102 -11.44 10.36 -4.64
N ILE A 103 -11.20 9.56 -3.60
CA ILE A 103 -9.97 8.82 -3.36
C ILE A 103 -10.34 7.36 -3.26
N HIS A 104 -9.76 6.52 -4.13
CA HIS A 104 -9.93 5.08 -4.08
C HIS A 104 -8.58 4.40 -3.95
N ILE A 105 -8.40 3.62 -2.87
CA ILE A 105 -7.15 2.92 -2.58
C ILE A 105 -7.47 1.49 -2.24
N VAL A 106 -6.71 0.54 -2.80
CA VAL A 106 -6.80 -0.88 -2.47
C VAL A 106 -5.44 -1.37 -1.99
N PHE A 107 -5.42 -1.88 -0.77
CA PHE A 107 -4.33 -2.68 -0.25
C PHE A 107 -4.75 -4.14 -0.20
N ASP A 108 -4.03 -5.00 -0.92
CA ASP A 108 -4.30 -6.43 -0.97
C ASP A 108 -3.07 -7.21 -0.51
N GLY A 109 -3.04 -7.56 0.77
CA GLY A 109 -1.96 -8.33 1.38
C GLY A 109 -1.85 -9.77 0.87
N THR A 110 -2.81 -10.25 0.04
CA THR A 110 -2.69 -11.56 -0.62
C THR A 110 -1.79 -11.49 -1.85
N LYS A 111 -1.67 -10.31 -2.46
CA LYS A 111 -0.75 -10.11 -3.57
C LYS A 111 0.68 -10.11 -3.02
N LYS A 112 1.51 -10.97 -3.56
CA LYS A 112 2.93 -10.90 -3.25
C LYS A 112 3.43 -9.54 -3.70
N THR A 113 4.01 -8.77 -2.78
CA THR A 113 4.87 -7.64 -3.17
C THR A 113 5.89 -8.20 -4.14
N SER A 114 5.92 -7.68 -5.32
CA SER A 114 6.69 -8.20 -6.44
C SER A 114 8.19 -8.26 -6.13
N GLY A 115 8.62 -9.39 -5.58
CA GLY A 115 9.89 -9.92 -6.04
C GLY A 115 9.66 -10.22 -7.52
N VAL A 116 10.63 -9.97 -8.39
CA VAL A 116 10.54 -10.23 -9.82
C VAL A 116 10.05 -11.67 -10.02
N GLU A 117 8.74 -11.86 -10.16
CA GLU A 117 8.20 -13.14 -10.59
C GLU A 117 8.66 -13.36 -12.03
N ASN A 118 8.92 -14.61 -12.40
CA ASN A 118 9.33 -14.98 -13.74
C ASN A 118 8.44 -14.30 -14.79
N VAL A 119 8.88 -13.19 -15.33
CA VAL A 119 8.17 -12.52 -16.43
C VAL A 119 8.43 -13.36 -17.68
N THR A 120 7.47 -14.20 -18.02
CA THR A 120 7.46 -14.89 -19.30
C THR A 120 6.99 -13.87 -20.34
N THR A 121 7.90 -13.38 -21.17
CA THR A 121 7.54 -12.56 -22.32
C THR A 121 7.04 -13.46 -23.44
N GLU A 122 6.15 -12.97 -24.31
CA GLU A 122 5.63 -13.69 -25.48
C GLU A 122 6.72 -14.23 -26.42
N ASN A 123 7.97 -13.79 -26.25
CA ASN A 123 9.15 -14.21 -27.01
C ASN A 123 9.98 -15.32 -26.34
N GLY A 124 9.42 -16.06 -25.39
CA GLY A 124 10.10 -17.21 -24.75
C GLY A 124 11.31 -16.83 -23.88
N ALA A 125 11.45 -15.54 -23.51
CA ALA A 125 12.48 -15.13 -22.57
C ALA A 125 11.88 -15.09 -21.15
N SER A 126 12.62 -15.61 -20.17
CA SER A 126 12.25 -15.54 -18.75
C SER A 126 13.37 -14.93 -17.91
N LYS A 127 13.01 -14.29 -16.81
CA LYS A 127 13.97 -13.72 -15.86
C LYS A 127 13.82 -14.42 -14.52
N ARG A 128 14.93 -14.73 -13.86
CA ARG A 128 14.95 -15.29 -12.50
C ARG A 128 16.09 -14.70 -11.69
N ILE A 129 15.94 -14.69 -10.38
CA ILE A 129 17.04 -14.38 -9.46
C ILE A 129 17.51 -15.69 -8.87
N GLU A 130 18.80 -15.97 -8.99
CA GLU A 130 19.45 -17.14 -8.41
C GLU A 130 20.75 -16.70 -7.75
N ASN A 131 20.95 -17.08 -6.48
CA ASN A 131 22.12 -16.66 -5.68
C ASN A 131 22.36 -15.13 -5.66
N GLY A 132 21.28 -14.31 -5.68
CA GLY A 132 21.37 -12.85 -5.71
C GLY A 132 21.74 -12.24 -7.06
N GLN A 133 21.81 -13.03 -8.11
CA GLN A 133 22.09 -12.58 -9.48
C GLN A 133 20.84 -12.68 -10.35
N LEU A 134 20.57 -11.62 -11.12
CA LEU A 134 19.51 -11.66 -12.13
C LEU A 134 20.00 -12.42 -13.36
N LEU A 135 19.29 -13.50 -13.67
CA LEU A 135 19.54 -14.34 -14.84
C LEU A 135 18.41 -14.19 -15.86
N ILE A 136 18.78 -14.16 -17.13
CA ILE A 136 17.86 -14.06 -18.25
C ILE A 136 17.98 -15.36 -19.06
N ASN A 137 16.89 -16.14 -19.13
CA ASN A 137 16.80 -17.30 -20.01
C ASN A 137 16.16 -16.89 -21.33
N ARG A 138 16.79 -17.24 -22.43
CA ARG A 138 16.26 -17.03 -23.77
C ARG A 138 16.67 -18.19 -24.68
N ASN A 139 15.69 -18.85 -25.32
CA ASN A 139 15.91 -19.96 -26.22
C ASN A 139 16.76 -21.07 -25.62
N GLY A 140 16.55 -21.39 -24.33
CA GLY A 140 17.32 -22.43 -23.65
C GLY A 140 18.69 -22.03 -23.12
N ASN A 141 19.17 -20.82 -23.38
CA ASN A 141 20.41 -20.28 -22.87
C ASN A 141 20.19 -19.31 -21.71
N THR A 142 21.11 -19.30 -20.75
CA THR A 142 21.10 -18.38 -19.61
C THR A 142 22.14 -17.29 -19.81
N TYR A 143 21.73 -16.05 -19.53
CA TYR A 143 22.57 -14.85 -19.65
C TYR A 143 22.57 -14.07 -18.34
N ASN A 144 23.66 -13.40 -18.02
CA ASN A 144 23.70 -12.41 -16.93
C ASN A 144 23.14 -11.04 -17.39
N VAL A 145 23.08 -10.07 -16.48
CA VAL A 145 22.59 -8.71 -16.77
C VAL A 145 23.43 -7.95 -17.80
N LEU A 146 24.66 -8.35 -18.03
CA LEU A 146 25.58 -7.77 -19.03
C LEU A 146 25.44 -8.43 -20.41
N GLY A 147 24.53 -9.43 -20.54
CA GLY A 147 24.30 -10.17 -21.77
C GLY A 147 25.34 -11.29 -22.03
N ALA A 148 26.22 -11.58 -21.09
CA ALA A 148 27.14 -12.70 -21.22
C ALA A 148 26.43 -14.02 -20.91
N GLN A 149 26.59 -15.03 -21.78
CA GLN A 149 26.06 -16.37 -21.59
C GLN A 149 26.79 -17.07 -20.43
N ILE A 150 26.00 -17.66 -19.54
CA ILE A 150 26.47 -18.44 -18.40
C ILE A 150 26.27 -19.92 -18.74
N GLN A 151 27.30 -20.71 -18.57
CA GLN A 151 27.24 -22.16 -18.73
C GLN A 151 26.73 -22.83 -17.45
#